data_fbcf89c460da2d74d32bde32e9bffd5f
#
_entry.id   fbcf89c460da2d74d32bde32e9bffd5f
#
_cell.length_a   1.000
_cell.length_b   1.000
_cell.length_c   1.000
_cell.angle_alpha   90.00
_cell.angle_beta   90.00
_cell.angle_gamma   90.00
#
_symmetry.space_group_name_H-M   'P 1'
#
loop_
_entity.id
_entity.type
_entity.pdbx_description
1 polymer ?
#
loop_
_entity_poly.entity_id
_entity_poly.type
_entity_poly.pdbx_seq_one_letter_code
_entity_poly.pdbx_strand_id
1 'polypeptide(L)'
;MDGRDTDPKSGKGFIEQLTAHCEQSAGKIASIVGRFYAMDRDKRWERVKEAYDLLVEGKGKQAADMVQAMQESYDEGVTDEFIKPINNSTVDGTIKEGDVVIFFNYRNDRAKELTVVLTQQDMPEQGMYTIPGLQFYCMTPYDASFKGVHILFDKENVQNTLGEYLAANGKTQLHIAETEKYAHVTFFFNGGRETPYDAEERILVPSPKVATYDLKPEMSAYEVKDKLVEAINTQKFDFIVVNYANGDMVGHTGIYGAIEKAVKAIDECVKDTVEAAKANGYRIPDAIGHQHISFEMPIHLCDDRCGTCPYHSYPYRMAAHNT
;
A
#
# COMPACT_ATOMS: atom_id res chain seq x y z
N MET A 1 15.97 2.02 -0.68
CA MET A 1 15.92 3.52 -0.75
C MET A 1 14.48 3.91 -1.05
N ASP A 2 14.00 5.05 -0.54
CA ASP A 2 12.59 5.45 -0.66
C ASP A 2 12.31 6.31 -1.91
N GLY A 3 12.62 7.58 -1.90
CA GLY A 3 12.44 8.51 -3.04
C GLY A 3 11.00 8.80 -3.45
N ARG A 4 10.01 8.34 -2.67
CA ARG A 4 8.58 8.54 -2.92
C ARG A 4 7.94 9.44 -1.86
N ASP A 5 8.18 9.15 -0.59
CA ASP A 5 7.70 9.94 0.56
C ASP A 5 8.80 10.88 1.10
N THR A 6 9.93 10.95 0.40
CA THR A 6 11.07 11.84 0.63
C THR A 6 11.53 12.43 -0.69
N ASP A 7 12.40 13.43 -0.65
CA ASP A 7 13.01 13.97 -1.87
C ASP A 7 13.70 12.83 -2.66
N PRO A 8 13.49 12.75 -3.99
CA PRO A 8 13.97 11.65 -4.83
C PRO A 8 15.49 11.42 -4.84
N LYS A 9 16.26 12.36 -4.34
CA LYS A 9 17.73 12.26 -4.25
C LYS A 9 18.28 12.51 -2.84
N SER A 10 17.44 12.37 -1.80
CA SER A 10 17.85 12.56 -0.40
C SER A 10 18.60 11.35 0.18
N GLY A 11 18.46 10.19 -0.42
CA GLY A 11 18.99 8.93 0.09
C GLY A 11 20.49 8.91 0.29
N LYS A 12 21.27 9.58 -0.56
CA LYS A 12 22.72 9.72 -0.39
C LYS A 12 23.07 10.30 0.99
N GLY A 13 22.40 11.37 1.40
CA GLY A 13 22.63 12.01 2.70
C GLY A 13 22.31 11.07 3.87
N PHE A 14 21.31 10.19 3.74
CA PHE A 14 21.02 9.18 4.77
C PHE A 14 22.10 8.08 4.80
N ILE A 15 22.64 7.66 3.65
CA ILE A 15 23.74 6.72 3.58
C ILE A 15 25.01 7.31 4.20
N GLU A 16 25.33 8.58 3.97
CA GLU A 16 26.45 9.30 4.61
C GLU A 16 26.30 9.29 6.13
N GLN A 17 25.11 9.64 6.65
CA GLN A 17 24.85 9.64 8.10
C GLN A 17 24.97 8.24 8.69
N LEU A 18 24.41 7.22 8.01
CA LEU A 18 24.49 5.84 8.48
C LEU A 18 25.91 5.31 8.45
N THR A 19 26.70 5.62 7.42
CA THR A 19 28.11 5.25 7.34
C THR A 19 28.89 5.84 8.52
N ALA A 20 28.75 7.14 8.76
CA ALA A 20 29.42 7.81 9.88
C ALA A 20 28.99 7.22 11.25
N HIS A 21 27.72 6.83 11.40
CA HIS A 21 27.24 6.16 12.61
C HIS A 21 27.87 4.78 12.78
N CYS A 22 27.94 3.99 11.73
CA CYS A 22 28.58 2.65 11.75
C CYS A 22 30.08 2.72 12.10
N GLU A 23 30.79 3.75 11.63
CA GLU A 23 32.21 3.96 11.97
C GLU A 23 32.43 4.27 13.45
N GLN A 24 31.46 4.90 14.10
CA GLN A 24 31.53 5.26 15.53
C GLN A 24 30.97 4.18 16.45
N SER A 25 30.21 3.22 15.92
CA SER A 25 29.51 2.21 16.71
C SER A 25 29.84 0.78 16.22
N ALA A 26 28.92 0.20 15.48
CA ALA A 26 29.05 -1.16 14.95
C ALA A 26 28.23 -1.31 13.65
N GLY A 27 28.58 -2.34 12.89
CA GLY A 27 27.90 -2.66 11.64
C GLY A 27 28.53 -2.04 10.41
N LYS A 28 28.00 -2.42 9.25
CA LYS A 28 28.41 -1.92 7.93
C LYS A 28 27.22 -1.95 6.99
N ILE A 29 27.19 -1.05 6.04
CA ILE A 29 26.20 -1.09 4.95
C ILE A 29 26.64 -2.17 3.97
N ALA A 30 25.90 -3.27 3.90
CA ALA A 30 26.21 -4.40 3.03
C ALA A 30 25.67 -4.20 1.61
N SER A 31 24.50 -3.60 1.46
CA SER A 31 23.88 -3.41 0.15
C SER A 31 22.88 -2.26 0.12
N ILE A 32 22.57 -1.77 -1.07
CA ILE A 32 21.56 -0.74 -1.32
C ILE A 32 20.68 -1.17 -2.49
N VAL A 33 19.37 -0.94 -2.37
CA VAL A 33 18.41 -1.14 -3.47
C VAL A 33 17.20 -0.23 -3.29
N GLY A 34 16.60 0.21 -4.38
CA GLY A 34 15.39 1.02 -4.38
C GLY A 34 14.13 0.23 -4.02
N ARG A 35 13.15 0.91 -3.44
CA ARG A 35 11.87 0.30 -3.05
C ARG A 35 11.09 -0.27 -4.22
N PHE A 36 11.33 0.19 -5.44
CA PHE A 36 10.73 -0.35 -6.66
C PHE A 36 10.97 -1.86 -6.79
N TYR A 37 12.12 -2.35 -6.32
CA TYR A 37 12.50 -3.76 -6.33
C TYR A 37 12.15 -4.47 -5.01
N ALA A 38 12.52 -3.86 -3.88
CA ALA A 38 12.43 -4.53 -2.57
C ALA A 38 11.06 -4.42 -1.90
N MET A 39 10.17 -3.56 -2.39
CA MET A 39 8.91 -3.24 -1.74
C MET A 39 7.72 -3.30 -2.71
N ASP A 40 7.73 -4.27 -3.62
CA ASP A 40 6.56 -4.59 -4.44
C ASP A 40 5.42 -5.14 -3.57
N ARG A 41 4.17 -5.01 -4.04
CA ARG A 41 2.96 -5.56 -3.41
C ARG A 41 1.94 -6.04 -4.43
N ASP A 42 2.33 -6.08 -5.72
CA ASP A 42 1.48 -6.46 -6.86
C ASP A 42 1.96 -7.78 -7.52
N LYS A 43 2.72 -8.59 -6.75
CA LYS A 43 3.25 -9.88 -7.18
C LYS A 43 4.09 -9.80 -8.45
N ARG A 44 4.86 -8.73 -8.57
CA ARG A 44 5.84 -8.57 -9.65
C ARG A 44 7.15 -9.23 -9.24
N TRP A 45 7.12 -10.56 -9.26
CA TRP A 45 8.22 -11.38 -8.76
C TRP A 45 9.56 -11.12 -9.45
N GLU A 46 9.54 -10.64 -10.69
CA GLU A 46 10.72 -10.18 -11.40
C GLU A 46 11.43 -8.99 -10.73
N ARG A 47 10.68 -8.12 -10.04
CA ARG A 47 11.25 -7.01 -9.24
C ARG A 47 11.79 -7.52 -7.91
N VAL A 48 11.00 -8.34 -7.23
CA VAL A 48 11.39 -8.95 -5.96
C VAL A 48 12.65 -9.78 -6.11
N LYS A 49 12.80 -10.46 -7.25
CA LYS A 49 13.98 -11.26 -7.60
C LYS A 49 15.28 -10.44 -7.59
N GLU A 50 15.26 -9.20 -8.10
CA GLU A 50 16.43 -8.32 -8.08
C GLU A 50 16.89 -8.03 -6.64
N ALA A 51 15.93 -7.75 -5.75
CA ALA A 51 16.24 -7.53 -4.33
C ALA A 51 16.67 -8.83 -3.63
N TYR A 52 16.00 -9.94 -3.94
CA TYR A 52 16.34 -11.25 -3.40
C TYR A 52 17.79 -11.66 -3.78
N ASP A 53 18.14 -11.55 -5.05
CA ASP A 53 19.48 -11.88 -5.54
C ASP A 53 20.58 -11.02 -4.90
N LEU A 54 20.29 -9.75 -4.67
CA LEU A 54 21.20 -8.88 -3.93
C LEU A 54 21.41 -9.38 -2.50
N LEU A 55 20.32 -9.69 -1.79
CA LEU A 55 20.37 -10.05 -0.38
C LEU A 55 20.96 -11.45 -0.14
N VAL A 56 20.73 -12.40 -1.05
CA VAL A 56 21.11 -13.81 -0.86
C VAL A 56 22.40 -14.16 -1.59
N GLU A 57 22.64 -13.58 -2.77
CA GLU A 57 23.78 -13.93 -3.61
C GLU A 57 24.78 -12.78 -3.80
N GLY A 58 24.50 -11.59 -3.28
CA GLY A 58 25.35 -10.40 -3.46
C GLY A 58 25.39 -9.90 -4.90
N LYS A 59 24.39 -10.27 -5.72
CA LYS A 59 24.31 -9.83 -7.11
C LYS A 59 23.93 -8.36 -7.20
N GLY A 60 24.62 -7.61 -8.03
CA GLY A 60 24.42 -6.19 -8.25
C GLY A 60 25.71 -5.49 -8.65
N LYS A 61 25.64 -4.17 -8.80
CA LYS A 61 26.84 -3.33 -9.03
C LYS A 61 27.75 -3.46 -7.80
N GLN A 62 28.99 -3.84 -8.02
CA GLN A 62 29.98 -3.95 -6.94
C GLN A 62 30.59 -2.58 -6.66
N ALA A 63 30.53 -2.13 -5.42
CA ALA A 63 31.09 -0.84 -4.99
C ALA A 63 31.77 -0.98 -3.63
N ALA A 64 32.89 -0.32 -3.45
CA ALA A 64 33.58 -0.25 -2.16
C ALA A 64 33.10 0.97 -1.32
N ASP A 65 32.67 2.03 -2.01
CA ASP A 65 32.13 3.24 -1.42
C ASP A 65 30.64 3.35 -1.79
N MET A 66 29.76 3.17 -0.79
CA MET A 66 28.33 3.15 -0.98
C MET A 66 27.77 4.56 -1.21
N VAL A 67 28.39 5.61 -0.68
CA VAL A 67 28.02 7.00 -0.90
C VAL A 67 28.33 7.42 -2.34
N GLN A 68 29.51 7.06 -2.83
CA GLN A 68 29.92 7.31 -4.20
C GLN A 68 29.02 6.56 -5.18
N ALA A 69 28.68 5.31 -4.90
CA ALA A 69 27.79 4.49 -5.74
C ALA A 69 26.37 5.10 -5.86
N MET A 70 25.86 5.73 -4.79
CA MET A 70 24.62 6.51 -4.84
C MET A 70 24.75 7.72 -5.76
N GLN A 71 25.86 8.49 -5.66
CA GLN A 71 26.09 9.63 -6.52
C GLN A 71 26.15 9.23 -8.01
N GLU A 72 26.85 8.15 -8.33
CA GLU A 72 26.92 7.61 -9.69
C GLU A 72 25.52 7.27 -10.25
N SER A 73 24.65 6.68 -9.42
CA SER A 73 23.26 6.41 -9.81
C SER A 73 22.49 7.70 -10.13
N TYR A 74 22.69 8.76 -9.34
CA TYR A 74 22.06 10.07 -9.59
C TYR A 74 22.60 10.76 -10.86
N ASP A 75 23.89 10.58 -11.16
CA ASP A 75 24.54 11.11 -12.36
C ASP A 75 24.01 10.39 -13.62
N GLU A 76 23.63 9.11 -13.50
CA GLU A 76 22.93 8.33 -14.52
C GLU A 76 21.42 8.65 -14.62
N GLY A 77 20.91 9.56 -13.80
CA GLY A 77 19.50 9.97 -13.79
C GLY A 77 18.59 9.03 -13.00
N VAL A 78 19.14 8.05 -12.27
CA VAL A 78 18.39 7.12 -11.43
C VAL A 78 18.19 7.73 -10.05
N THR A 79 16.93 7.83 -9.61
CA THR A 79 16.56 8.35 -8.28
C THR A 79 16.40 7.23 -7.25
N ASP A 80 16.28 7.59 -5.98
CA ASP A 80 16.26 6.67 -4.83
C ASP A 80 15.29 5.49 -5.01
N GLU A 81 14.08 5.75 -5.49
CA GLU A 81 13.06 4.69 -5.69
C GLU A 81 13.55 3.59 -6.64
N PHE A 82 14.31 3.98 -7.67
CA PHE A 82 14.71 3.11 -8.77
C PHE A 82 16.17 2.66 -8.72
N ILE A 83 16.88 2.93 -7.62
CA ILE A 83 18.27 2.46 -7.44
C ILE A 83 18.32 0.96 -7.66
N LYS A 84 19.10 0.56 -8.66
CA LYS A 84 19.37 -0.85 -8.94
C LYS A 84 20.20 -1.48 -7.82
N PRO A 85 20.18 -2.81 -7.66
CA PRO A 85 20.99 -3.50 -6.66
C PRO A 85 22.46 -3.07 -6.67
N ILE A 86 22.96 -2.60 -5.53
CA ILE A 86 24.37 -2.26 -5.29
C ILE A 86 24.87 -3.09 -4.11
N ASN A 87 25.91 -3.88 -4.32
CA ASN A 87 26.56 -4.69 -3.29
C ASN A 87 27.86 -4.05 -2.83
N ASN A 88 28.09 -4.01 -1.53
CA ASN A 88 29.36 -3.55 -0.98
C ASN A 88 30.43 -4.64 -1.13
N SER A 89 31.39 -4.42 -2.02
CA SER A 89 32.45 -5.37 -2.31
C SER A 89 33.43 -5.60 -1.14
N THR A 90 33.38 -4.79 -0.10
CA THR A 90 34.26 -4.89 1.08
C THR A 90 33.63 -5.67 2.24
N VAL A 91 32.36 -6.10 2.08
CA VAL A 91 31.59 -6.75 3.14
C VAL A 91 30.90 -7.99 2.56
N ASP A 92 31.06 -9.14 3.22
CA ASP A 92 30.16 -10.28 2.97
C ASP A 92 28.89 -10.07 3.80
N GLY A 93 27.88 -9.52 3.16
CA GLY A 93 26.59 -9.20 3.78
C GLY A 93 25.43 -10.01 3.21
N THR A 94 25.73 -11.13 2.55
CA THR A 94 24.70 -12.04 2.05
C THR A 94 24.02 -12.80 3.18
N ILE A 95 22.71 -12.96 3.07
CA ILE A 95 21.90 -13.71 4.05
C ILE A 95 22.12 -15.21 3.83
N LYS A 96 22.44 -15.94 4.92
CA LYS A 96 22.78 -17.37 4.91
C LYS A 96 21.93 -18.14 5.91
N GLU A 97 21.97 -19.46 5.79
CA GLU A 97 21.36 -20.37 6.75
C GLU A 97 21.83 -20.05 8.19
N GLY A 98 20.85 -19.96 9.10
CA GLY A 98 21.10 -19.68 10.51
C GLY A 98 21.30 -18.22 10.87
N ASP A 99 21.31 -17.31 9.90
CA ASP A 99 21.44 -15.87 10.18
C ASP A 99 20.20 -15.30 10.90
N VAL A 100 20.42 -14.17 11.59
CA VAL A 100 19.37 -13.37 12.20
C VAL A 100 19.07 -12.18 11.29
N VAL A 101 17.83 -12.08 10.84
CA VAL A 101 17.35 -10.96 10.02
C VAL A 101 16.28 -10.17 10.77
N ILE A 102 16.45 -8.88 10.90
CA ILE A 102 15.44 -7.96 11.42
C ILE A 102 14.92 -7.11 10.26
N PHE A 103 13.66 -7.33 9.85
CA PHE A 103 13.04 -6.55 8.80
C PHE A 103 12.37 -5.31 9.43
N PHE A 104 13.04 -4.16 9.29
CA PHE A 104 12.75 -2.93 10.02
C PHE A 104 11.59 -2.11 9.41
N ASN A 105 10.50 -2.77 9.02
CA ASN A 105 9.33 -2.13 8.42
C ASN A 105 8.11 -2.26 9.34
N TYR A 106 7.53 -1.13 9.76
CA TYR A 106 6.27 -1.14 10.52
C TYR A 106 5.06 -1.44 9.66
N ARG A 107 5.00 -0.89 8.43
CA ARG A 107 3.92 -1.22 7.49
C ARG A 107 4.14 -2.61 6.92
N ASN A 108 3.07 -3.39 6.90
CA ASN A 108 3.10 -4.79 6.51
C ASN A 108 2.92 -5.01 5.00
N ASP A 109 2.15 -4.17 4.31
CA ASP A 109 1.71 -4.39 2.93
C ASP A 109 2.86 -4.62 1.94
N ARG A 110 3.95 -3.84 2.05
CA ARG A 110 5.12 -3.92 1.16
C ARG A 110 6.25 -4.80 1.67
N ALA A 111 6.16 -5.29 2.91
CA ALA A 111 7.15 -6.20 3.48
C ALA A 111 6.81 -7.68 3.21
N LYS A 112 5.57 -7.97 2.80
CA LYS A 112 5.08 -9.35 2.62
C LYS A 112 5.86 -10.14 1.60
N GLU A 113 6.04 -9.64 0.40
CA GLU A 113 6.58 -10.42 -0.73
C GLU A 113 8.03 -10.85 -0.51
N LEU A 114 8.87 -9.94 -0.03
CA LEU A 114 10.26 -10.29 0.29
C LEU A 114 10.34 -11.28 1.47
N THR A 115 9.45 -11.14 2.47
CA THR A 115 9.35 -12.11 3.56
C THR A 115 8.92 -13.49 3.04
N VAL A 116 7.97 -13.55 2.10
CA VAL A 116 7.51 -14.81 1.50
C VAL A 116 8.67 -15.57 0.86
N VAL A 117 9.44 -14.92 0.00
CA VAL A 117 10.53 -15.60 -0.73
C VAL A 117 11.73 -15.95 0.13
N LEU A 118 11.93 -15.27 1.26
CA LEU A 118 13.01 -15.59 2.19
C LEU A 118 12.63 -16.69 3.20
N THR A 119 11.33 -16.84 3.54
CA THR A 119 10.94 -17.65 4.71
C THR A 119 9.73 -18.57 4.51
N GLN A 120 8.83 -18.31 3.54
CA GLN A 120 7.53 -19.02 3.48
C GLN A 120 7.38 -19.95 2.30
N GLN A 121 7.84 -19.55 1.11
CA GLN A 121 7.55 -20.31 -0.11
C GLN A 121 8.71 -20.27 -1.11
N ASP A 122 9.13 -21.46 -1.54
CA ASP A 122 10.05 -21.59 -2.68
C ASP A 122 9.33 -21.24 -3.98
N MET A 123 10.05 -20.53 -4.86
CA MET A 123 9.59 -20.15 -6.20
C MET A 123 10.66 -20.55 -7.24
N PRO A 124 10.80 -21.85 -7.52
CA PRO A 124 11.87 -22.35 -8.37
C PRO A 124 11.82 -21.84 -9.81
N GLU A 125 10.65 -21.58 -10.36
CA GLU A 125 10.47 -20.97 -11.68
C GLU A 125 10.97 -19.52 -11.73
N GLN A 126 11.09 -18.87 -10.58
CA GLN A 126 11.69 -17.53 -10.44
C GLN A 126 13.13 -17.59 -9.92
N GLY A 127 13.62 -18.78 -9.60
CA GLY A 127 14.96 -18.98 -9.02
C GLY A 127 15.11 -18.40 -7.62
N MET A 128 14.03 -18.38 -6.82
CA MET A 128 14.04 -17.95 -5.43
C MET A 128 13.70 -19.13 -4.50
N TYR A 129 14.44 -19.26 -3.41
CA TYR A 129 14.29 -20.33 -2.44
C TYR A 129 14.32 -19.77 -1.02
N THR A 130 13.51 -20.34 -0.15
CA THR A 130 13.53 -20.01 1.28
C THR A 130 14.87 -20.41 1.90
N ILE A 131 15.33 -19.65 2.90
CA ILE A 131 16.61 -19.90 3.55
C ILE A 131 16.35 -20.72 4.83
N PRO A 132 16.85 -21.98 4.90
CA PRO A 132 16.65 -22.85 6.05
C PRO A 132 17.26 -22.23 7.33
N GLY A 133 16.58 -22.43 8.46
CA GLY A 133 17.11 -22.02 9.76
C GLY A 133 17.21 -20.50 9.99
N LEU A 134 16.72 -19.67 9.05
CA LEU A 134 16.74 -18.22 9.18
C LEU A 134 15.92 -17.76 10.37
N GLN A 135 16.54 -16.99 11.28
CA GLN A 135 15.86 -16.36 12.40
C GLN A 135 15.31 -15.00 11.95
N PHE A 136 14.10 -15.00 11.42
CA PHE A 136 13.51 -13.82 10.79
C PHE A 136 12.58 -13.07 11.74
N TYR A 137 12.88 -11.80 11.98
CA TYR A 137 12.13 -10.92 12.87
C TYR A 137 11.41 -9.84 12.05
N CYS A 138 10.08 -9.86 12.09
CA CYS A 138 9.22 -8.81 11.55
C CYS A 138 8.99 -7.74 12.62
N MET A 139 9.03 -6.47 12.26
CA MET A 139 8.69 -5.40 13.20
C MET A 139 7.25 -5.53 13.71
N THR A 140 6.32 -5.86 12.81
CA THR A 140 4.89 -6.09 13.11
C THR A 140 4.42 -7.36 12.41
N PRO A 141 3.24 -7.91 12.72
CA PRO A 141 2.67 -9.02 11.96
C PRO A 141 2.46 -8.60 10.49
N TYR A 142 3.23 -9.16 9.57
CA TYR A 142 3.10 -8.85 8.14
C TYR A 142 1.97 -9.63 7.49
N ASP A 143 1.77 -10.88 7.90
CA ASP A 143 0.66 -11.72 7.50
C ASP A 143 0.38 -12.78 8.58
N ALA A 144 -0.89 -12.98 8.90
CA ALA A 144 -1.30 -13.94 9.93
C ALA A 144 -1.02 -15.42 9.54
N SER A 145 -0.82 -15.69 8.25
CA SER A 145 -0.50 -17.02 7.74
C SER A 145 0.98 -17.39 7.84
N PHE A 146 1.87 -16.40 8.07
CA PHE A 146 3.31 -16.66 8.11
C PHE A 146 3.70 -17.54 9.30
N LYS A 147 4.60 -18.48 9.03
CA LYS A 147 5.10 -19.45 10.01
C LYS A 147 6.61 -19.29 10.19
N GLY A 148 7.07 -19.58 11.40
CA GLY A 148 8.52 -19.56 11.70
C GLY A 148 9.16 -18.17 11.71
N VAL A 149 8.38 -17.09 11.67
CA VAL A 149 8.87 -15.72 11.86
C VAL A 149 8.57 -15.25 13.27
N HIS A 150 9.41 -14.34 13.76
CA HIS A 150 9.24 -13.70 15.07
C HIS A 150 8.64 -12.31 14.89
N ILE A 151 7.76 -11.90 15.79
CA ILE A 151 7.15 -10.57 15.79
C ILE A 151 7.74 -9.76 16.96
N LEU A 152 8.31 -8.59 16.66
CA LEU A 152 8.89 -7.71 17.68
C LEU A 152 7.82 -6.88 18.41
N PHE A 153 6.87 -6.34 17.66
CA PHE A 153 5.77 -5.55 18.19
C PHE A 153 4.45 -6.13 17.67
N ASP A 154 3.71 -6.74 18.56
CA ASP A 154 2.39 -7.22 18.22
C ASP A 154 1.45 -6.05 17.95
N LYS A 155 0.53 -6.24 17.04
CA LYS A 155 -0.45 -5.22 16.67
C LYS A 155 -1.82 -5.69 17.14
N GLU A 156 -2.35 -5.00 18.12
CA GLU A 156 -3.74 -5.20 18.49
C GLU A 156 -4.67 -4.76 17.37
N ASN A 157 -5.60 -5.60 16.99
CA ASN A 157 -6.65 -5.23 16.06
C ASN A 157 -7.57 -4.20 16.71
N VAL A 158 -7.93 -3.18 15.95
CA VAL A 158 -8.92 -2.19 16.42
C VAL A 158 -10.30 -2.85 16.46
N GLN A 159 -10.91 -2.84 17.62
CA GLN A 159 -12.26 -3.33 17.83
C GLN A 159 -13.31 -2.23 17.56
N ASN A 160 -14.56 -2.63 17.40
CA ASN A 160 -15.68 -1.71 17.11
C ASN A 160 -15.44 -0.87 15.85
N THR A 161 -14.86 -1.47 14.82
CA THR A 161 -14.76 -0.84 13.50
C THR A 161 -16.15 -0.69 12.88
N LEU A 162 -16.28 0.21 11.90
CA LEU A 162 -17.56 0.37 11.19
C LEU A 162 -18.02 -0.96 10.56
N GLY A 163 -17.09 -1.71 9.93
CA GLY A 163 -17.39 -3.02 9.34
C GLY A 163 -17.93 -4.03 10.37
N GLU A 164 -17.30 -4.07 11.55
CA GLU A 164 -17.78 -4.91 12.67
C GLU A 164 -19.17 -4.51 13.15
N TYR A 165 -19.40 -3.21 13.33
CA TYR A 165 -20.68 -2.69 13.77
C TYR A 165 -21.81 -2.98 12.77
N LEU A 166 -21.54 -2.81 11.46
CA LEU A 166 -22.49 -3.13 10.40
C LEU A 166 -22.85 -4.62 10.40
N ALA A 167 -21.85 -5.50 10.48
CA ALA A 167 -22.05 -6.95 10.55
C ALA A 167 -22.85 -7.37 11.78
N ALA A 168 -22.53 -6.82 12.96
CA ALA A 168 -23.27 -7.09 14.19
C ALA A 168 -24.75 -6.66 14.13
N ASN A 169 -25.08 -5.70 13.26
CA ASN A 169 -26.45 -5.25 13.00
C ASN A 169 -27.09 -5.89 11.75
N GLY A 170 -26.49 -6.96 11.21
CA GLY A 170 -27.01 -7.71 10.07
C GLY A 170 -27.02 -6.91 8.76
N LYS A 171 -26.15 -5.91 8.63
CA LYS A 171 -26.04 -5.05 7.46
C LYS A 171 -25.06 -5.61 6.43
N THR A 172 -25.49 -5.57 5.17
CA THR A 172 -24.66 -5.99 4.04
C THR A 172 -23.71 -4.88 3.62
N GLN A 173 -22.45 -5.24 3.33
CA GLN A 173 -21.44 -4.27 2.97
C GLN A 173 -20.60 -4.71 1.78
N LEU A 174 -20.19 -3.75 0.95
CA LEU A 174 -19.28 -3.92 -0.17
C LEU A 174 -18.05 -3.05 -0.01
N HIS A 175 -16.88 -3.66 -0.13
CA HIS A 175 -15.59 -2.99 -0.14
C HIS A 175 -14.95 -3.16 -1.53
N ILE A 176 -14.70 -2.07 -2.24
CA ILE A 176 -14.19 -2.10 -3.62
C ILE A 176 -13.02 -1.14 -3.81
N ALA A 177 -11.95 -1.63 -4.42
CA ALA A 177 -10.83 -0.82 -4.87
C ALA A 177 -9.99 -1.58 -5.90
N GLU A 178 -9.11 -0.86 -6.58
CA GLU A 178 -8.02 -1.51 -7.33
C GLU A 178 -6.86 -1.92 -6.41
N THR A 179 -5.94 -2.78 -6.92
CA THR A 179 -4.89 -3.45 -6.13
C THR A 179 -4.16 -2.50 -5.17
N GLU A 180 -3.77 -1.31 -5.63
CA GLU A 180 -2.97 -0.36 -4.85
C GLU A 180 -3.71 0.19 -3.62
N LYS A 181 -5.03 0.15 -3.61
CA LYS A 181 -5.87 0.64 -2.50
C LYS A 181 -6.77 -0.42 -1.87
N TYR A 182 -6.66 -1.67 -2.31
CA TYR A 182 -7.50 -2.74 -1.79
C TYR A 182 -7.32 -2.98 -0.29
N ALA A 183 -6.09 -3.01 0.19
CA ALA A 183 -5.82 -3.14 1.62
C ALA A 183 -6.40 -1.99 2.46
N HIS A 184 -6.53 -0.79 1.87
CA HIS A 184 -7.08 0.38 2.56
C HIS A 184 -8.57 0.25 2.86
N VAL A 185 -9.33 -0.33 1.93
CA VAL A 185 -10.77 -0.57 2.12
C VAL A 185 -11.08 -1.93 2.76
N THR A 186 -10.10 -2.78 2.99
CA THR A 186 -10.27 -4.10 3.62
C THR A 186 -9.53 -4.20 4.94
N PHE A 187 -8.27 -4.58 4.92
CA PHE A 187 -7.45 -4.81 6.11
C PHE A 187 -7.40 -3.59 7.05
N PHE A 188 -7.06 -2.40 6.51
CA PHE A 188 -6.95 -1.20 7.35
C PHE A 188 -8.31 -0.68 7.80
N PHE A 189 -9.31 -0.69 6.91
CA PHE A 189 -10.67 -0.28 7.25
C PHE A 189 -11.29 -1.17 8.35
N ASN A 190 -10.96 -2.46 8.32
CA ASN A 190 -11.41 -3.45 9.30
C ASN A 190 -10.48 -3.53 10.54
N GLY A 191 -9.65 -2.51 10.77
CA GLY A 191 -8.85 -2.40 11.99
C GLY A 191 -7.70 -3.41 12.10
N GLY A 192 -7.21 -3.93 10.98
CA GLY A 192 -6.14 -4.92 10.93
C GLY A 192 -6.64 -6.37 10.75
N ARG A 193 -7.94 -6.57 10.50
CA ARG A 193 -8.54 -7.87 10.26
C ARG A 193 -8.48 -8.23 8.77
N GLU A 194 -7.84 -9.35 8.44
CA GLU A 194 -7.77 -9.87 7.05
C GLU A 194 -9.08 -10.53 6.61
N THR A 195 -9.71 -11.29 7.51
CA THR A 195 -10.94 -12.04 7.20
C THR A 195 -12.12 -11.08 7.09
N PRO A 196 -12.94 -11.18 6.02
CA PRO A 196 -14.18 -10.41 5.93
C PRO A 196 -15.09 -10.61 7.14
N TYR A 197 -15.89 -9.62 7.47
CA TYR A 197 -17.01 -9.78 8.40
C TYR A 197 -18.19 -10.51 7.73
N ASP A 198 -19.13 -10.97 8.51
CA ASP A 198 -20.37 -11.56 7.99
C ASP A 198 -21.09 -10.52 7.11
N ALA A 199 -21.57 -10.96 5.95
CA ALA A 199 -22.20 -10.13 4.93
C ALA A 199 -21.31 -9.01 4.34
N GLU A 200 -19.98 -9.12 4.47
CA GLU A 200 -19.01 -8.28 3.77
C GLU A 200 -18.57 -8.94 2.47
N GLU A 201 -18.79 -8.27 1.35
CA GLU A 201 -18.29 -8.65 0.05
C GLU A 201 -17.15 -7.73 -0.39
N ARG A 202 -16.22 -8.27 -1.16
CA ARG A 202 -15.02 -7.55 -1.61
C ARG A 202 -14.86 -7.67 -3.10
N ILE A 203 -14.61 -6.55 -3.78
CA ILE A 203 -14.28 -6.53 -5.20
C ILE A 203 -12.88 -5.94 -5.35
N LEU A 204 -11.96 -6.76 -5.86
CA LEU A 204 -10.62 -6.34 -6.26
C LEU A 204 -10.59 -6.13 -7.77
N VAL A 205 -10.16 -4.95 -8.20
CA VAL A 205 -9.85 -4.65 -9.60
C VAL A 205 -8.34 -4.61 -9.75
N PRO A 206 -7.73 -5.34 -10.71
CA PRO A 206 -6.29 -5.27 -10.91
C PRO A 206 -5.82 -3.88 -11.32
N SER A 207 -4.80 -3.35 -10.67
CA SER A 207 -4.13 -2.12 -11.12
C SER A 207 -3.35 -2.37 -12.41
N PRO A 208 -3.17 -1.34 -13.28
CA PRO A 208 -2.44 -1.50 -14.53
C PRO A 208 -0.96 -1.80 -14.28
N LYS A 209 -0.39 -2.75 -15.03
CA LYS A 209 1.01 -3.16 -14.94
C LYS A 209 1.93 -2.20 -15.72
N VAL A 210 2.09 -0.99 -15.20
CA VAL A 210 3.02 0.03 -15.71
C VAL A 210 4.18 0.25 -14.73
N ALA A 211 5.26 0.86 -15.18
CA ALA A 211 6.40 1.15 -14.32
C ALA A 211 6.03 2.19 -13.26
N THR A 212 5.43 3.29 -13.71
CA THR A 212 4.92 4.39 -12.89
C THR A 212 3.55 4.81 -13.40
N TYR A 213 2.69 5.34 -12.53
CA TYR A 213 1.29 5.61 -12.88
C TYR A 213 1.06 6.91 -13.66
N ASP A 214 2.09 7.74 -13.85
CA ASP A 214 2.06 8.83 -14.83
C ASP A 214 1.91 8.34 -16.28
N LEU A 215 2.35 7.12 -16.56
CA LEU A 215 2.19 6.46 -17.86
C LEU A 215 0.74 6.03 -18.14
N LYS A 216 -0.08 5.88 -17.10
CA LYS A 216 -1.50 5.55 -17.17
C LYS A 216 -2.27 6.21 -16.03
N PRO A 217 -2.50 7.54 -16.08
CA PRO A 217 -3.06 8.30 -14.97
C PRO A 217 -4.49 7.92 -14.56
N GLU A 218 -5.29 7.43 -15.51
CA GLU A 218 -6.64 6.90 -15.24
C GLU A 218 -6.62 5.61 -14.43
N MET A 219 -5.47 4.91 -14.38
CA MET A 219 -5.29 3.63 -13.70
C MET A 219 -6.43 2.64 -14.05
N SER A 220 -7.11 2.09 -13.05
CA SER A 220 -8.29 1.23 -13.25
C SER A 220 -9.59 1.88 -12.77
N ALA A 221 -9.62 3.22 -12.66
CA ALA A 221 -10.76 3.94 -12.09
C ALA A 221 -12.08 3.67 -12.82
N TYR A 222 -12.06 3.61 -14.15
CA TYR A 222 -13.27 3.34 -14.94
C TYR A 222 -13.82 1.93 -14.69
N GLU A 223 -12.96 0.90 -14.59
CA GLU A 223 -13.39 -0.46 -14.26
C GLU A 223 -13.94 -0.55 -12.83
N VAL A 224 -13.30 0.13 -11.88
CA VAL A 224 -13.80 0.24 -10.50
C VAL A 224 -15.19 0.88 -10.52
N LYS A 225 -15.36 1.99 -11.24
CA LYS A 225 -16.63 2.71 -11.37
C LYS A 225 -17.72 1.82 -12.00
N ASP A 226 -17.42 1.10 -13.06
CA ASP A 226 -18.41 0.25 -13.75
C ASP A 226 -18.93 -0.87 -12.80
N LYS A 227 -18.03 -1.57 -12.10
CA LYS A 227 -18.40 -2.59 -11.11
C LYS A 227 -19.15 -2.00 -9.92
N LEU A 228 -18.76 -0.80 -9.49
CA LEU A 228 -19.42 -0.09 -8.40
C LEU A 228 -20.85 0.32 -8.77
N VAL A 229 -21.05 0.88 -9.95
CA VAL A 229 -22.39 1.25 -10.47
C VAL A 229 -23.27 0.01 -10.64
N GLU A 230 -22.70 -1.10 -11.16
CA GLU A 230 -23.42 -2.37 -11.21
C GLU A 230 -23.87 -2.81 -9.83
N ALA A 231 -22.98 -2.81 -8.84
CA ALA A 231 -23.30 -3.19 -7.46
C ALA A 231 -24.37 -2.29 -6.82
N ILE A 232 -24.27 -0.97 -7.03
CA ILE A 232 -25.27 0.01 -6.57
C ILE A 232 -26.65 -0.31 -7.16
N ASN A 233 -26.74 -0.61 -8.45
CA ASN A 233 -27.98 -0.90 -9.14
C ASN A 233 -28.66 -2.20 -8.66
N THR A 234 -27.91 -3.13 -8.06
CA THR A 234 -28.48 -4.34 -7.43
C THR A 234 -29.29 -4.04 -6.16
N GLN A 235 -29.04 -2.90 -5.52
CA GLN A 235 -29.59 -2.55 -4.20
C GLN A 235 -29.35 -3.62 -3.10
N LYS A 236 -28.33 -4.43 -3.29
CA LYS A 236 -27.99 -5.55 -2.40
C LYS A 236 -27.31 -5.10 -1.10
N PHE A 237 -26.58 -3.98 -1.15
CA PHE A 237 -25.71 -3.55 -0.06
C PHE A 237 -26.34 -2.39 0.72
N ASP A 238 -26.29 -2.48 2.04
CA ASP A 238 -26.66 -1.37 2.95
C ASP A 238 -25.55 -0.32 3.00
N PHE A 239 -24.28 -0.74 2.87
CA PHE A 239 -23.10 0.12 2.92
C PHE A 239 -22.11 -0.25 1.82
N ILE A 240 -21.53 0.76 1.19
CA ILE A 240 -20.49 0.56 0.18
C ILE A 240 -19.34 1.54 0.46
N VAL A 241 -18.11 1.02 0.46
CA VAL A 241 -16.89 1.83 0.52
C VAL A 241 -16.04 1.59 -0.71
N VAL A 242 -15.61 2.68 -1.34
CA VAL A 242 -14.70 2.67 -2.49
C VAL A 242 -13.50 3.57 -2.23
N ASN A 243 -12.34 3.18 -2.75
CA ASN A 243 -11.15 4.01 -2.78
C ASN A 243 -10.58 4.06 -4.20
N TYR A 244 -10.60 5.23 -4.82
CA TYR A 244 -9.95 5.48 -6.11
C TYR A 244 -8.46 5.81 -5.87
N ALA A 245 -7.58 5.01 -6.45
CA ALA A 245 -6.14 5.08 -6.18
C ALA A 245 -5.42 6.27 -6.83
N ASN A 246 -6.02 6.86 -7.85
CA ASN A 246 -5.37 7.81 -8.76
C ASN A 246 -4.76 9.03 -8.06
N GLY A 247 -5.50 9.66 -7.14
CA GLY A 247 -5.04 10.89 -6.47
C GLY A 247 -3.73 10.70 -5.72
N ASP A 248 -3.60 9.56 -5.03
CA ASP A 248 -2.40 9.19 -4.29
C ASP A 248 -1.30 8.67 -5.22
N MET A 249 -1.62 7.65 -6.01
CA MET A 249 -0.61 6.92 -6.78
C MET A 249 0.01 7.76 -7.90
N VAL A 250 -0.80 8.53 -8.62
CA VAL A 250 -0.31 9.46 -9.64
C VAL A 250 0.31 10.70 -9.01
N GLY A 251 -0.24 11.16 -7.87
CA GLY A 251 0.30 12.28 -7.09
C GLY A 251 1.76 12.06 -6.70
N HIS A 252 2.11 10.85 -6.27
CA HIS A 252 3.48 10.47 -5.93
C HIS A 252 4.48 10.58 -7.09
N THR A 253 4.03 10.62 -8.35
CA THR A 253 4.94 10.78 -9.50
C THR A 253 5.46 12.21 -9.65
N GLY A 254 4.75 13.20 -9.07
CA GLY A 254 5.10 14.62 -9.19
C GLY A 254 4.89 15.21 -10.59
N ILE A 255 4.31 14.46 -11.54
CA ILE A 255 4.13 14.90 -12.92
C ILE A 255 2.76 15.58 -13.06
N TYR A 256 2.76 16.93 -13.05
CA TYR A 256 1.54 17.74 -13.02
C TYR A 256 0.52 17.37 -14.11
N GLY A 257 0.96 17.20 -15.37
CA GLY A 257 0.05 16.83 -16.47
C GLY A 257 -0.59 15.44 -16.32
N ALA A 258 0.05 14.52 -15.60
CA ALA A 258 -0.51 13.23 -15.26
C ALA A 258 -1.52 13.36 -14.11
N ILE A 259 -1.19 14.16 -13.09
CA ILE A 259 -2.08 14.46 -11.96
C ILE A 259 -3.39 15.09 -12.45
N GLU A 260 -3.32 16.06 -13.37
CA GLU A 260 -4.51 16.69 -13.96
C GLU A 260 -5.41 15.67 -14.66
N LYS A 261 -4.83 14.74 -15.43
CA LYS A 261 -5.58 13.66 -16.10
C LYS A 261 -6.20 12.70 -15.08
N ALA A 262 -5.46 12.35 -14.03
CA ALA A 262 -5.95 11.49 -12.95
C ALA A 262 -7.18 12.10 -12.25
N VAL A 263 -7.11 13.40 -11.91
CA VAL A 263 -8.22 14.13 -11.27
C VAL A 263 -9.44 14.17 -12.19
N LYS A 264 -9.28 14.43 -13.49
CA LYS A 264 -10.40 14.43 -14.46
C LYS A 264 -11.07 13.06 -14.54
N ALA A 265 -10.27 11.99 -14.61
CA ALA A 265 -10.81 10.62 -14.64
C ALA A 265 -11.60 10.29 -13.36
N ILE A 266 -11.10 10.71 -12.20
CA ILE A 266 -11.83 10.51 -10.93
C ILE A 266 -13.12 11.32 -10.92
N ASP A 267 -13.10 12.58 -11.37
CA ASP A 267 -14.28 13.44 -11.39
C ASP A 267 -15.42 12.81 -12.22
N GLU A 268 -15.09 12.30 -13.41
CA GLU A 268 -16.03 11.54 -14.25
C GLU A 268 -16.57 10.30 -13.52
N CYS A 269 -15.68 9.48 -12.92
CA CYS A 269 -16.08 8.26 -12.24
C CYS A 269 -16.96 8.55 -11.01
N VAL A 270 -16.62 9.58 -10.24
CA VAL A 270 -17.39 10.01 -9.05
C VAL A 270 -18.75 10.53 -9.47
N LYS A 271 -18.83 11.32 -10.54
CA LYS A 271 -20.11 11.81 -11.07
C LYS A 271 -21.07 10.66 -11.37
N ASP A 272 -20.62 9.69 -12.20
CA ASP A 272 -21.46 8.56 -12.60
C ASP A 272 -21.90 7.73 -11.38
N THR A 273 -20.97 7.52 -10.43
CA THR A 273 -21.25 6.78 -9.19
C THR A 273 -22.27 7.49 -8.31
N VAL A 274 -22.11 8.81 -8.14
CA VAL A 274 -23.02 9.65 -7.34
C VAL A 274 -24.42 9.67 -7.96
N GLU A 275 -24.51 9.78 -9.29
CA GLU A 275 -25.80 9.76 -10.00
C GLU A 275 -26.50 8.40 -9.81
N ALA A 276 -25.77 7.29 -9.96
CA ALA A 276 -26.30 5.95 -9.72
C ALA A 276 -26.74 5.75 -8.26
N ALA A 277 -25.92 6.18 -7.29
CA ALA A 277 -26.23 6.07 -5.88
C ALA A 277 -27.50 6.85 -5.51
N LYS A 278 -27.62 8.10 -5.96
CA LYS A 278 -28.82 8.92 -5.75
C LYS A 278 -30.08 8.32 -6.37
N ALA A 279 -29.96 7.79 -7.60
CA ALA A 279 -31.09 7.14 -8.30
C ALA A 279 -31.58 5.89 -7.55
N ASN A 280 -30.71 5.22 -6.80
CA ASN A 280 -31.03 4.02 -6.01
C ASN A 280 -31.27 4.32 -4.52
N GLY A 281 -31.41 5.58 -4.13
CA GLY A 281 -31.77 5.98 -2.76
C GLY A 281 -30.65 5.94 -1.74
N TYR A 282 -29.39 5.75 -2.18
CA TYR A 282 -28.24 5.82 -1.26
C TYR A 282 -27.98 7.25 -0.79
N ARG A 283 -27.59 7.39 0.46
CA ARG A 283 -27.00 8.61 1.00
C ARG A 283 -25.49 8.57 0.79
N ILE A 284 -24.92 9.70 0.44
CA ILE A 284 -23.48 9.86 0.27
C ILE A 284 -23.02 10.77 1.39
N PRO A 285 -22.32 10.23 2.40
CA PRO A 285 -21.77 11.09 3.45
C PRO A 285 -20.70 12.02 2.86
N ASP A 286 -20.59 13.23 3.40
CA ASP A 286 -19.60 14.23 3.01
C ASP A 286 -18.18 13.92 3.46
N ALA A 287 -17.89 12.68 3.76
CA ALA A 287 -16.55 12.20 4.09
C ALA A 287 -15.70 12.04 2.83
N ILE A 288 -15.43 13.15 2.14
CA ILE A 288 -14.34 13.23 1.19
C ILE A 288 -13.07 13.49 2.02
N GLY A 289 -12.58 12.44 2.66
CA GLY A 289 -11.18 12.39 3.05
C GLY A 289 -10.33 12.29 1.79
N HIS A 290 -9.05 12.55 1.88
CA HIS A 290 -8.08 12.62 0.76
C HIS A 290 -8.22 11.51 -0.29
N GLN A 291 -8.93 10.42 -0.04
CA GLN A 291 -8.99 9.23 -0.90
C GLN A 291 -10.19 8.30 -0.71
N HIS A 292 -11.15 8.60 0.17
CA HIS A 292 -12.27 7.69 0.45
C HIS A 292 -13.61 8.32 0.15
N ILE A 293 -14.46 7.60 -0.60
CA ILE A 293 -15.87 7.91 -0.79
C ILE A 293 -16.67 6.74 -0.23
N SER A 294 -17.60 7.02 0.69
CA SER A 294 -18.51 6.03 1.23
C SER A 294 -19.93 6.31 0.76
N PHE A 295 -20.71 5.26 0.51
CA PHE A 295 -22.11 5.33 0.15
C PHE A 295 -22.92 4.54 1.16
N GLU A 296 -23.97 5.15 1.72
CA GLU A 296 -24.86 4.49 2.66
C GLU A 296 -26.29 4.49 2.14
N MET A 297 -26.94 3.33 2.18
CA MET A 297 -28.40 3.32 2.12
C MET A 297 -28.96 3.93 3.39
N PRO A 298 -30.14 4.62 3.34
CA PRO A 298 -30.76 5.14 4.54
C PRO A 298 -31.04 3.97 5.51
N ILE A 299 -30.12 3.77 6.44
CA ILE A 299 -30.34 2.81 7.51
C ILE A 299 -31.29 3.53 8.46
N HIS A 300 -32.53 3.09 8.56
CA HIS A 300 -33.45 3.51 9.65
C HIS A 300 -32.91 2.96 10.98
N LEU A 301 -31.81 3.54 11.45
CA LEU A 301 -31.22 3.24 12.77
C LEU A 301 -31.78 4.17 13.86
N CYS A 302 -32.61 5.15 13.51
CA CYS A 302 -33.37 5.94 14.45
C CYS A 302 -34.86 5.60 14.30
N ASP A 303 -35.41 4.93 15.30
CA ASP A 303 -36.84 5.01 15.60
C ASP A 303 -37.19 6.49 15.78
N ASP A 304 -38.31 6.97 15.18
CA ASP A 304 -38.76 8.36 15.20
C ASP A 304 -38.95 8.96 16.60
N ARG A 305 -38.53 8.25 17.64
CA ARG A 305 -38.62 8.62 19.06
C ARG A 305 -37.27 9.09 19.67
N CYS A 306 -36.18 9.11 18.92
CA CYS A 306 -34.90 9.60 19.45
C CYS A 306 -34.70 11.09 19.17
N GLY A 307 -35.20 11.95 20.07
CA GLY A 307 -35.07 13.41 19.98
C GLY A 307 -33.67 13.99 20.18
N THR A 308 -32.61 13.19 20.15
CA THR A 308 -31.23 13.61 20.44
C THR A 308 -30.19 13.02 19.47
N CYS A 309 -30.48 13.00 18.18
CA CYS A 309 -29.48 12.63 17.20
C CYS A 309 -28.60 13.87 16.87
N PRO A 310 -27.27 13.87 17.18
CA PRO A 310 -26.41 15.04 17.00
C PRO A 310 -26.08 15.36 15.53
N TYR A 311 -26.63 14.63 14.57
CA TYR A 311 -26.34 14.80 13.14
C TYR A 311 -27.37 15.64 12.37
N HIS A 312 -28.29 16.32 13.06
CA HIS A 312 -29.34 17.11 12.40
C HIS A 312 -28.99 18.57 12.09
N SER A 313 -27.78 19.03 12.37
CA SER A 313 -27.45 20.45 12.17
C SER A 313 -26.01 20.68 11.73
N TYR A 314 -25.68 20.41 10.47
CA TYR A 314 -24.58 21.11 9.80
C TYR A 314 -24.97 21.51 8.38
N PRO A 315 -25.12 22.82 8.11
CA PRO A 315 -25.29 23.30 6.74
C PRO A 315 -23.94 23.31 6.01
N TYR A 316 -23.93 22.81 4.78
CA TYR A 316 -22.82 22.84 3.85
C TYR A 316 -22.19 24.21 3.71
N ARG A 317 -20.89 24.29 3.89
CA ARG A 317 -20.05 25.34 3.29
C ARG A 317 -18.80 24.72 2.70
N MET A 318 -18.75 24.63 1.37
CA MET A 318 -17.48 24.55 0.65
C MET A 318 -16.74 25.86 0.89
N ALA A 319 -15.59 25.79 1.56
CA ALA A 319 -14.60 26.86 1.56
C ALA A 319 -13.49 26.48 0.58
N ALA A 320 -13.57 27.03 -0.61
CA ALA A 320 -12.41 27.14 -1.48
C ALA A 320 -11.44 28.13 -0.82
N HIS A 321 -10.31 27.69 -0.31
CA HIS A 321 -9.21 28.57 -0.02
C HIS A 321 -8.28 28.64 -1.24
N ASN A 322 -8.40 29.79 -1.95
CA ASN A 322 -7.33 30.35 -2.77
C ASN A 322 -6.23 30.88 -1.83
N THR A 323 -5.03 30.34 -1.91
CA THR A 323 -3.74 31.05 -1.98
C THR A 323 -2.68 30.07 -2.42
#